data_37f88b387a9929b0d4838a874c7f84fe
#
_entry.id   37f88b387a9929b0d4838a874c7f84fe
#
_cell.length_a   1.000
_cell.length_b   1.000
_cell.length_c   1.000
_cell.angle_alpha   90.00
_cell.angle_beta   90.00
_cell.angle_gamma   90.00
#
_symmetry.space_group_name_H-M   'P 1'
#
loop_
_entity.id
_entity.type
_entity.pdbx_description
1 polymer ?
#
loop_
_entity_poly.entity_id
_entity_poly.type
_entity_poly.pdbx_seq_one_letter_code
_entity_poly.pdbx_strand_id
1 'polypeptide(L)'
;MSKGTTVLGSKNDPALGSENPTLSIQNLYAGYGRRAVLRDFSLTLNPGEFVGLLGANGAGKTTLLRAIMGLLDPASGSIRVLGSTARTARARIGYVPQKHQFQWDFPITVKDAVMTGRTREIGWFRRPKTADWIKVFHALERTDLMPLKNRPIGELSGGQRQRVLLARALAVEPALLLLDEPFTGVDAPTQSALTELYRQLAGEGVTILMSTHDIVAAQESCSRLCGVRGSLSLDGKAEDFSPQQLYAWVHGHELEGEGESTGKGGNAGTSPSPKIGVPGADGDSTGGTRQGHPAGHRITPQEVAA
;
A
#
# COMPACT_ATOMS: atom_id res chain seq x y z
N MET A 1 24.15 4.87 23.78
CA MET A 1 22.87 4.70 24.48
C MET A 1 21.84 4.31 23.43
N SER A 2 21.56 3.01 23.32
CA SER A 2 20.62 2.44 22.35
C SER A 2 19.20 2.66 22.87
N LYS A 3 18.41 3.47 22.17
CA LYS A 3 16.97 3.62 22.47
C LYS A 3 16.26 2.39 21.90
N GLY A 4 15.77 1.53 22.81
CA GLY A 4 14.98 0.37 22.45
C GLY A 4 13.67 0.80 21.78
N THR A 5 13.43 0.30 20.58
CA THR A 5 12.14 0.43 19.89
C THR A 5 11.14 -0.46 20.62
N THR A 6 10.14 0.13 21.26
CA THR A 6 9.04 -0.60 21.89
C THR A 6 8.17 -1.18 20.78
N VAL A 7 8.17 -2.49 20.62
CA VAL A 7 7.25 -3.23 19.75
C VAL A 7 5.91 -3.33 20.48
N LEU A 8 4.90 -2.59 20.00
CA LEU A 8 3.52 -2.71 20.48
C LEU A 8 2.89 -3.93 19.78
N GLY A 9 2.58 -4.94 20.53
CA GLY A 9 1.94 -6.17 20.07
C GLY A 9 2.54 -7.40 20.76
N SER A 10 1.71 -8.36 21.04
CA SER A 10 2.08 -9.64 21.66
C SER A 10 3.22 -10.31 20.90
N LYS A 11 4.21 -10.82 21.62
CA LYS A 11 5.25 -11.68 21.06
C LYS A 11 4.62 -12.74 20.18
N ASN A 12 5.05 -12.82 18.90
CA ASN A 12 4.70 -13.89 17.98
C ASN A 12 4.77 -15.23 18.71
N ASP A 13 3.62 -15.84 18.94
CA ASP A 13 3.54 -17.23 19.34
C ASP A 13 3.80 -18.07 18.06
N PRO A 14 4.92 -18.81 17.96
CA PRO A 14 5.26 -19.55 16.74
C PRO A 14 4.32 -20.73 16.45
N ALA A 15 3.27 -20.92 17.25
CA ALA A 15 2.41 -22.11 17.23
C ALA A 15 1.21 -22.02 16.26
N LEU A 16 1.01 -20.92 15.50
CA LEU A 16 -0.12 -20.77 14.55
C LEU A 16 0.35 -20.63 13.09
N GLY A 17 1.58 -20.97 12.73
CA GLY A 17 2.07 -20.97 11.37
C GLY A 17 1.61 -22.22 10.61
N SER A 18 0.83 -22.07 9.52
CA SER A 18 0.70 -23.14 8.52
C SER A 18 2.12 -23.54 8.08
N GLU A 19 2.37 -24.83 7.85
CA GLU A 19 3.69 -25.34 7.43
C GLU A 19 4.25 -24.64 6.17
N ASN A 20 3.42 -23.91 5.41
CA ASN A 20 3.80 -23.19 4.19
C ASN A 20 3.12 -21.81 4.10
N PRO A 21 3.75 -20.74 4.58
CA PRO A 21 3.21 -19.38 4.44
C PRO A 21 3.16 -18.94 2.97
N THR A 22 2.16 -18.10 2.62
CA THR A 22 2.09 -17.50 1.29
C THR A 22 3.23 -16.52 1.05
N LEU A 23 3.60 -15.71 2.07
CA LEU A 23 4.73 -14.78 2.03
C LEU A 23 5.57 -14.95 3.27
N SER A 24 6.89 -15.07 3.09
CA SER A 24 7.89 -15.04 4.16
C SER A 24 8.99 -14.06 3.81
N ILE A 25 9.19 -13.06 4.66
CA ILE A 25 10.25 -12.05 4.58
C ILE A 25 11.09 -12.19 5.84
N GLN A 26 12.42 -12.29 5.68
CA GLN A 26 13.35 -12.45 6.79
C GLN A 26 14.51 -11.47 6.67
N ASN A 27 14.68 -10.66 7.73
CA ASN A 27 15.79 -9.70 7.91
C ASN A 27 16.07 -8.87 6.65
N LEU A 28 14.99 -8.34 6.02
CA LEU A 28 15.07 -7.66 4.75
C LEU A 28 15.72 -6.27 4.91
N TYR A 29 16.77 -6.02 4.13
CA TYR A 29 17.31 -4.69 3.88
C TYR A 29 17.09 -4.36 2.41
N ALA A 30 16.35 -3.27 2.13
CA ALA A 30 16.06 -2.85 0.76
C ALA A 30 15.98 -1.32 0.66
N GLY A 31 16.34 -0.79 -0.53
CA GLY A 31 16.33 0.66 -0.77
C GLY A 31 16.86 1.00 -2.15
N TYR A 32 17.17 2.26 -2.37
CA TYR A 32 17.63 2.79 -3.66
C TYR A 32 19.03 3.38 -3.54
N GLY A 33 19.96 2.88 -4.35
CA GLY A 33 21.37 3.27 -4.30
C GLY A 33 21.98 3.00 -2.92
N ARG A 34 22.49 4.04 -2.26
CA ARG A 34 23.08 3.93 -0.91
C ARG A 34 22.09 4.15 0.22
N ARG A 35 20.83 4.51 -0.08
CA ARG A 35 19.79 4.81 0.92
C ARG A 35 18.97 3.56 1.21
N ALA A 36 19.20 2.94 2.37
CA ALA A 36 18.34 1.88 2.89
C ALA A 36 17.00 2.50 3.35
N VAL A 37 15.89 2.00 2.79
CA VAL A 37 14.52 2.40 3.15
C VAL A 37 13.93 1.40 4.15
N LEU A 38 14.14 0.11 3.91
CA LEU A 38 13.77 -0.98 4.81
C LEU A 38 15.02 -1.52 5.48
N ARG A 39 14.95 -1.75 6.79
CA ARG A 39 16.06 -2.25 7.61
C ARG A 39 15.52 -3.31 8.56
N ASP A 40 16.11 -4.49 8.48
CA ASP A 40 15.75 -5.63 9.34
C ASP A 40 14.24 -5.90 9.38
N PHE A 41 13.61 -5.86 8.20
CA PHE A 41 12.17 -6.05 8.09
C PHE A 41 11.84 -7.53 7.94
N SER A 42 11.05 -8.08 8.86
CA SER A 42 10.61 -9.49 8.82
C SER A 42 9.08 -9.54 8.93
N LEU A 43 8.43 -10.32 8.05
CA LEU A 43 6.97 -10.46 8.01
C LEU A 43 6.60 -11.81 7.42
N THR A 44 5.63 -12.49 8.03
CA THR A 44 5.06 -13.73 7.50
C THR A 44 3.56 -13.56 7.30
N LEU A 45 3.04 -13.94 6.12
CA LEU A 45 1.61 -13.96 5.82
C LEU A 45 1.19 -15.38 5.48
N ASN A 46 0.09 -15.82 6.09
CA ASN A 46 -0.49 -17.15 5.88
C ASN A 46 -1.56 -17.12 4.78
N PRO A 47 -1.92 -18.29 4.18
CA PRO A 47 -3.00 -18.36 3.22
C PRO A 47 -4.31 -17.77 3.74
N GLY A 48 -4.97 -16.94 2.93
CA GLY A 48 -6.26 -16.34 3.26
C GLY A 48 -6.21 -15.17 4.24
N GLU A 49 -5.03 -14.72 4.72
CA GLU A 49 -4.95 -13.51 5.53
C GLU A 49 -5.22 -12.25 4.69
N PHE A 50 -6.04 -11.34 5.22
CA PHE A 50 -6.19 -9.99 4.69
C PHE A 50 -5.52 -9.00 5.63
N VAL A 51 -4.35 -8.51 5.24
CA VAL A 51 -3.43 -7.73 6.08
C VAL A 51 -3.33 -6.30 5.58
N GLY A 52 -3.55 -5.34 6.49
CA GLY A 52 -3.34 -3.91 6.26
C GLY A 52 -1.91 -3.50 6.59
N LEU A 53 -1.21 -2.89 5.63
CA LEU A 53 0.13 -2.35 5.77
C LEU A 53 0.06 -0.83 6.01
N LEU A 54 0.17 -0.42 7.26
CA LEU A 54 0.09 0.97 7.70
C LEU A 54 1.46 1.65 7.69
N GLY A 55 1.46 2.96 7.58
CA GLY A 55 2.66 3.78 7.70
C GLY A 55 2.52 5.14 7.03
N ALA A 56 3.26 6.12 7.49
CA ALA A 56 3.32 7.46 6.90
C ALA A 56 3.84 7.43 5.44
N ASN A 57 3.68 8.53 4.73
CA ASN A 57 4.28 8.68 3.40
C ASN A 57 5.81 8.60 3.51
N GLY A 58 6.42 7.79 2.64
CA GLY A 58 7.87 7.55 2.69
C GLY A 58 8.32 6.51 3.71
N ALA A 59 7.43 5.88 4.48
CA ALA A 59 7.77 4.85 5.47
C ALA A 59 8.36 3.55 4.89
N GLY A 60 8.21 3.34 3.56
CA GLY A 60 8.73 2.16 2.87
C GLY A 60 7.69 1.21 2.32
N LYS A 61 6.37 1.51 2.41
CA LYS A 61 5.28 0.63 1.92
C LYS A 61 5.48 0.23 0.44
N THR A 62 5.59 1.19 -0.45
CA THR A 62 5.78 0.93 -1.89
C THR A 62 7.13 0.24 -2.17
N THR A 63 8.17 0.54 -1.39
CA THR A 63 9.47 -0.15 -1.49
C THR A 63 9.32 -1.63 -1.14
N LEU A 64 8.57 -1.95 -0.08
CA LEU A 64 8.25 -3.32 0.31
C LEU A 64 7.47 -4.05 -0.77
N LEU A 65 6.40 -3.44 -1.30
CA LEU A 65 5.61 -4.05 -2.39
C LEU A 65 6.46 -4.32 -3.63
N ARG A 66 7.35 -3.39 -4.02
CA ARG A 66 8.28 -3.58 -5.14
C ARG A 66 9.28 -4.72 -4.88
N ALA A 67 9.77 -4.85 -3.66
CA ALA A 67 10.66 -5.94 -3.29
C ALA A 67 9.95 -7.31 -3.33
N ILE A 68 8.70 -7.39 -2.82
CA ILE A 68 7.86 -8.60 -2.90
C ILE A 68 7.58 -8.98 -4.35
N MET A 69 7.34 -8.01 -5.23
CA MET A 69 7.20 -8.24 -6.68
C MET A 69 8.51 -8.63 -7.37
N GLY A 70 9.65 -8.59 -6.67
CA GLY A 70 10.99 -8.78 -7.24
C GLY A 70 11.38 -7.70 -8.26
N LEU A 71 10.79 -6.50 -8.18
CA LEU A 71 11.15 -5.31 -8.95
C LEU A 71 12.29 -4.53 -8.31
N LEU A 72 12.57 -4.80 -7.05
CA LEU A 72 13.69 -4.26 -6.29
C LEU A 72 14.39 -5.44 -5.62
N ASP A 73 15.71 -5.58 -5.89
CA ASP A 73 16.50 -6.62 -5.27
C ASP A 73 16.86 -6.22 -3.82
N PRO A 74 16.70 -7.11 -2.85
CA PRO A 74 17.19 -6.90 -1.49
C PRO A 74 18.70 -6.67 -1.44
N ALA A 75 19.14 -5.75 -0.60
CA ALA A 75 20.56 -5.63 -0.27
C ALA A 75 21.04 -6.79 0.62
N SER A 76 20.15 -7.27 1.52
CA SER A 76 20.33 -8.49 2.30
C SER A 76 18.97 -9.01 2.80
N GLY A 77 18.96 -10.19 3.39
CA GLY A 77 17.74 -10.89 3.81
C GLY A 77 17.11 -11.70 2.68
N SER A 78 15.89 -12.18 2.88
CA SER A 78 15.22 -13.02 1.90
C SER A 78 13.73 -12.70 1.80
N ILE A 79 13.17 -12.89 0.59
CA ILE A 79 11.72 -12.84 0.32
C ILE A 79 11.34 -14.12 -0.41
N ARG A 80 10.39 -14.85 0.16
CA ARG A 80 9.82 -16.06 -0.44
C ARG A 80 8.32 -15.92 -0.56
N VAL A 81 7.79 -16.29 -1.72
CA VAL A 81 6.34 -16.37 -1.98
C VAL A 81 6.06 -17.83 -2.37
N LEU A 82 5.19 -18.52 -1.63
CA LEU A 82 4.93 -19.96 -1.77
C LEU A 82 6.24 -20.77 -1.77
N GLY A 83 7.18 -20.45 -0.88
CA GLY A 83 8.49 -21.08 -0.78
C GLY A 83 9.51 -20.73 -1.88
N SER A 84 9.07 -20.09 -2.98
CA SER A 84 9.92 -19.69 -4.10
C SER A 84 10.44 -18.26 -3.97
N THR A 85 11.51 -17.91 -4.69
CA THR A 85 11.99 -16.51 -4.70
C THR A 85 10.94 -15.58 -5.32
N ALA A 86 10.93 -14.31 -4.91
CA ALA A 86 10.00 -13.29 -5.44
C ALA A 86 9.99 -13.24 -6.98
N ARG A 87 11.15 -13.35 -7.63
CA ARG A 87 11.26 -13.36 -9.12
C ARG A 87 10.58 -14.58 -9.75
N THR A 88 10.73 -15.74 -9.17
CA THR A 88 10.13 -16.98 -9.69
C THR A 88 8.63 -17.00 -9.47
N ALA A 89 8.18 -16.52 -8.30
CA ALA A 89 6.77 -16.54 -7.91
C ALA A 89 5.90 -15.44 -8.54
N ARG A 90 6.45 -14.54 -9.36
CA ARG A 90 5.71 -13.41 -9.97
C ARG A 90 4.40 -13.81 -10.66
N ALA A 91 4.34 -14.97 -11.29
CA ALA A 91 3.13 -15.47 -11.93
C ALA A 91 1.98 -15.78 -10.95
N ARG A 92 2.28 -15.81 -9.65
CA ARG A 92 1.31 -16.05 -8.56
C ARG A 92 1.05 -14.81 -7.72
N ILE A 93 1.56 -13.65 -8.15
CA ILE A 93 1.40 -12.36 -7.48
C ILE A 93 0.54 -11.46 -8.37
N GLY A 94 -0.65 -11.10 -7.87
CA GLY A 94 -1.47 -10.03 -8.45
C GLY A 94 -1.07 -8.68 -7.85
N TYR A 95 -1.02 -7.63 -8.66
CA TYR A 95 -0.72 -6.29 -8.19
C TYR A 95 -1.72 -5.26 -8.72
N VAL A 96 -2.33 -4.54 -7.81
CA VAL A 96 -3.21 -3.41 -8.07
C VAL A 96 -2.45 -2.13 -7.72
N PRO A 97 -1.96 -1.39 -8.72
CA PRO A 97 -1.25 -0.12 -8.50
C PRO A 97 -2.22 0.99 -8.10
N GLN A 98 -1.66 2.09 -7.61
CA GLN A 98 -2.42 3.34 -7.47
C GLN A 98 -2.97 3.77 -8.83
N LYS A 99 -4.23 4.24 -8.83
CA LYS A 99 -5.01 4.52 -10.04
C LYS A 99 -4.33 5.49 -11.04
N HIS A 100 -3.57 6.46 -10.55
CA HIS A 100 -2.87 7.44 -11.39
C HIS A 100 -1.64 6.87 -12.12
N GLN A 101 -1.18 5.67 -11.77
CA GLN A 101 -0.05 5.01 -12.42
C GLN A 101 -0.44 4.24 -13.69
N PHE A 102 -1.73 4.20 -14.05
CA PHE A 102 -2.22 3.50 -15.22
C PHE A 102 -2.63 4.50 -16.32
N GLN A 103 -2.22 4.25 -17.56
CA GLN A 103 -2.54 5.09 -18.72
C GLN A 103 -3.96 4.81 -19.22
N TRP A 104 -4.91 5.63 -18.81
CA TRP A 104 -6.33 5.47 -19.17
C TRP A 104 -6.67 5.95 -20.56
N ASP A 105 -5.83 6.78 -21.19
CA ASP A 105 -6.04 7.33 -22.54
C ASP A 105 -5.63 6.35 -23.65
N PHE A 106 -5.11 5.17 -23.28
CA PHE A 106 -4.73 4.16 -24.26
C PHE A 106 -5.97 3.54 -24.91
N PRO A 107 -6.06 3.44 -26.27
CA PRO A 107 -7.28 3.04 -26.98
C PRO A 107 -7.48 1.52 -26.97
N ILE A 108 -7.69 0.94 -25.80
CA ILE A 108 -8.00 -0.50 -25.63
C ILE A 108 -9.32 -0.71 -24.91
N THR A 109 -9.92 -1.87 -25.09
CA THR A 109 -11.13 -2.26 -24.38
C THR A 109 -10.83 -2.78 -22.97
N VAL A 110 -11.85 -2.84 -22.13
CA VAL A 110 -11.76 -3.39 -20.76
C VAL A 110 -11.16 -4.82 -20.78
N LYS A 111 -11.66 -5.70 -21.66
CA LYS A 111 -11.14 -7.10 -21.74
C LYS A 111 -9.67 -7.14 -22.16
N ASP A 112 -9.26 -6.24 -23.07
CA ASP A 112 -7.87 -6.20 -23.52
C ASP A 112 -6.95 -5.63 -22.43
N ALA A 113 -7.41 -4.64 -21.67
CA ALA A 113 -6.70 -4.13 -20.49
C ALA A 113 -6.51 -5.22 -19.43
N VAL A 114 -7.53 -6.04 -19.16
CA VAL A 114 -7.43 -7.18 -18.23
C VAL A 114 -6.49 -8.26 -18.78
N MET A 115 -6.53 -8.53 -20.11
CA MET A 115 -5.63 -9.48 -20.77
C MET A 115 -4.15 -9.10 -20.61
N THR A 116 -3.82 -7.79 -20.48
CA THR A 116 -2.42 -7.37 -20.23
C THR A 116 -1.85 -7.94 -18.94
N GLY A 117 -2.68 -8.28 -17.96
CA GLY A 117 -2.26 -8.98 -16.74
C GLY A 117 -1.60 -10.32 -16.99
N ARG A 118 -1.97 -10.98 -18.10
CA ARG A 118 -1.47 -12.30 -18.49
C ARG A 118 -0.29 -12.30 -19.47
N THR A 119 0.21 -11.10 -19.83
CA THR A 119 1.29 -10.95 -20.83
C THR A 119 2.51 -11.81 -20.48
N ARG A 120 2.80 -11.99 -19.21
CA ARG A 120 3.95 -12.78 -18.76
C ARG A 120 3.79 -14.29 -19.03
N GLU A 121 2.60 -14.84 -18.75
CA GLU A 121 2.30 -16.26 -18.96
C GLU A 121 2.18 -16.58 -20.45
N ILE A 122 1.60 -15.67 -21.22
CA ILE A 122 1.42 -15.83 -22.67
C ILE A 122 2.77 -15.65 -23.39
N GLY A 123 3.57 -14.65 -22.96
CA GLY A 123 4.80 -14.24 -23.64
C GLY A 123 4.56 -13.16 -24.70
N TRP A 124 5.55 -12.28 -24.93
CA TRP A 124 5.46 -11.08 -25.76
C TRP A 124 5.12 -11.35 -27.24
N PHE A 125 5.50 -12.53 -27.76
CA PHE A 125 5.34 -12.86 -29.18
C PHE A 125 4.25 -13.93 -29.43
N ARG A 126 3.48 -14.27 -28.40
CA ARG A 126 2.43 -15.29 -28.51
C ARG A 126 1.05 -14.65 -28.43
N ARG A 127 0.11 -15.20 -29.20
CA ARG A 127 -1.30 -14.79 -29.09
C ARG A 127 -1.97 -15.47 -27.89
N PRO A 128 -2.91 -14.78 -27.20
CA PRO A 128 -3.72 -15.39 -26.16
C PRO A 128 -4.46 -16.63 -26.68
N LYS A 129 -4.48 -17.69 -25.89
CA LYS A 129 -5.25 -18.92 -26.14
C LYS A 129 -6.62 -18.81 -25.50
N THR A 130 -7.53 -19.73 -25.84
CA THR A 130 -8.87 -19.84 -25.22
C THR A 130 -8.79 -19.90 -23.70
N ALA A 131 -7.83 -20.64 -23.14
CA ALA A 131 -7.63 -20.70 -21.69
C ALA A 131 -7.29 -19.34 -21.05
N ASP A 132 -6.60 -18.45 -21.77
CA ASP A 132 -6.29 -17.10 -21.27
C ASP A 132 -7.55 -16.24 -21.23
N TRP A 133 -8.38 -16.32 -22.28
CA TRP A 133 -9.66 -15.62 -22.33
C TRP A 133 -10.63 -16.10 -21.24
N ILE A 134 -10.69 -17.41 -20.95
CA ILE A 134 -11.51 -17.93 -19.85
C ILE A 134 -11.13 -17.26 -18.52
N LYS A 135 -9.83 -17.14 -18.22
CA LYS A 135 -9.36 -16.47 -17.00
C LYS A 135 -9.68 -14.98 -16.97
N VAL A 136 -9.56 -14.31 -18.11
CA VAL A 136 -9.95 -12.88 -18.25
C VAL A 136 -11.44 -12.71 -18.00
N PHE A 137 -12.28 -13.53 -18.63
CA PHE A 137 -13.74 -13.40 -18.44
C PHE A 137 -14.17 -13.73 -17.02
N HIS A 138 -13.56 -14.73 -16.39
CA HIS A 138 -13.79 -15.03 -14.99
C HIS A 138 -13.39 -13.85 -14.07
N ALA A 139 -12.25 -13.19 -14.34
CA ALA A 139 -11.84 -12.00 -13.61
C ALA A 139 -12.82 -10.82 -13.81
N LEU A 140 -13.33 -10.64 -15.04
CA LEU A 140 -14.34 -9.62 -15.35
C LEU A 140 -15.67 -9.89 -14.66
N GLU A 141 -16.07 -11.15 -14.57
CA GLU A 141 -17.28 -11.58 -13.87
C GLU A 141 -17.19 -11.27 -12.37
N ARG A 142 -16.08 -11.64 -11.74
CA ARG A 142 -15.82 -11.38 -10.32
C ARG A 142 -15.79 -9.90 -9.94
N THR A 143 -15.53 -9.02 -10.90
CA THR A 143 -15.44 -7.57 -10.69
C THR A 143 -16.63 -6.80 -11.27
N ASP A 144 -17.71 -7.48 -11.68
CA ASP A 144 -18.91 -6.90 -12.32
C ASP A 144 -18.61 -6.07 -13.57
N LEU A 145 -17.59 -6.47 -14.35
CA LEU A 145 -17.18 -5.76 -15.55
C LEU A 145 -17.60 -6.45 -16.86
N MET A 146 -18.25 -7.61 -16.81
CA MET A 146 -18.70 -8.35 -18.00
C MET A 146 -19.57 -7.50 -18.96
N PRO A 147 -20.53 -6.67 -18.47
CA PRO A 147 -21.32 -5.81 -19.34
C PRO A 147 -20.47 -4.74 -20.07
N LEU A 148 -19.31 -4.38 -19.51
CA LEU A 148 -18.43 -3.34 -20.01
C LEU A 148 -17.21 -3.88 -20.78
N LYS A 149 -17.11 -5.17 -21.01
CA LYS A 149 -15.91 -5.84 -21.57
C LYS A 149 -15.39 -5.26 -22.88
N ASN A 150 -16.29 -4.74 -23.73
CA ASN A 150 -15.94 -4.15 -25.04
C ASN A 150 -15.83 -2.62 -25.00
N ARG A 151 -16.07 -1.99 -23.85
CA ARG A 151 -16.02 -0.54 -23.68
C ARG A 151 -14.56 -0.06 -23.63
N PRO A 152 -14.21 1.08 -24.26
CA PRO A 152 -12.92 1.70 -24.10
C PRO A 152 -12.64 2.07 -22.64
N ILE A 153 -11.41 1.82 -22.13
CA ILE A 153 -11.06 2.11 -20.73
C ILE A 153 -11.10 3.60 -20.40
N GLY A 154 -10.90 4.48 -21.39
CA GLY A 154 -10.98 5.92 -21.23
C GLY A 154 -12.34 6.44 -20.80
N GLU A 155 -13.42 5.73 -21.17
CA GLU A 155 -14.81 6.09 -20.88
C GLU A 155 -15.32 5.63 -19.51
N LEU A 156 -14.48 4.98 -18.71
CA LEU A 156 -14.86 4.39 -17.44
C LEU A 156 -14.88 5.43 -16.32
N SER A 157 -15.84 5.27 -15.39
CA SER A 157 -15.86 6.01 -14.14
C SER A 157 -14.68 5.63 -13.23
N GLY A 158 -14.44 6.43 -12.17
CA GLY A 158 -13.36 6.18 -11.23
C GLY A 158 -13.42 4.81 -10.57
N GLY A 159 -14.60 4.39 -10.12
CA GLY A 159 -14.82 3.07 -9.52
C GLY A 159 -14.68 1.93 -10.52
N GLN A 160 -15.18 2.10 -11.76
CA GLN A 160 -14.99 1.12 -12.83
C GLN A 160 -13.51 0.93 -13.17
N ARG A 161 -12.73 2.01 -13.23
CA ARG A 161 -11.28 1.94 -13.41
C ARG A 161 -10.59 1.13 -12.32
N GLN A 162 -10.98 1.32 -11.06
CA GLN A 162 -10.42 0.53 -9.96
C GLN A 162 -10.76 -0.96 -10.10
N ARG A 163 -11.98 -1.30 -10.50
CA ARG A 163 -12.38 -2.68 -10.79
C ARG A 163 -11.60 -3.29 -11.96
N VAL A 164 -11.25 -2.52 -13.00
CA VAL A 164 -10.39 -2.99 -14.11
C VAL A 164 -8.98 -3.34 -13.61
N LEU A 165 -8.37 -2.53 -12.75
CA LEU A 165 -7.07 -2.84 -12.17
C LEU A 165 -7.12 -4.12 -11.32
N LEU A 166 -8.21 -4.29 -10.56
CA LEU A 166 -8.43 -5.51 -9.79
C LEU A 166 -8.64 -6.73 -10.70
N ALA A 167 -9.51 -6.64 -11.72
CA ALA A 167 -9.71 -7.72 -12.69
C ALA A 167 -8.40 -8.15 -13.37
N ARG A 168 -7.57 -7.17 -13.76
CA ARG A 168 -6.25 -7.41 -14.33
C ARG A 168 -5.33 -8.20 -13.37
N ALA A 169 -5.37 -7.86 -12.08
CA ALA A 169 -4.62 -8.57 -11.05
C ALA A 169 -5.19 -9.97 -10.77
N LEU A 170 -6.50 -10.16 -10.86
CA LEU A 170 -7.15 -11.46 -10.68
C LEU A 170 -6.97 -12.41 -11.86
N ALA A 171 -6.78 -11.88 -13.08
CA ALA A 171 -6.60 -12.70 -14.28
C ALA A 171 -5.37 -13.61 -14.25
N VAL A 172 -4.40 -13.36 -13.35
CA VAL A 172 -3.26 -14.27 -13.10
C VAL A 172 -3.56 -15.38 -12.09
N GLU A 173 -4.77 -15.41 -11.50
CA GLU A 173 -5.15 -16.35 -10.43
C GLU A 173 -4.14 -16.33 -9.28
N PRO A 174 -3.98 -15.16 -8.62
CA PRO A 174 -2.91 -14.94 -7.67
C PRO A 174 -3.13 -15.73 -6.38
N ALA A 175 -2.07 -16.23 -5.78
CA ALA A 175 -2.05 -16.66 -4.39
C ALA A 175 -1.80 -15.50 -3.42
N LEU A 176 -1.08 -14.47 -3.89
CA LEU A 176 -0.79 -13.24 -3.16
C LEU A 176 -1.28 -12.03 -3.97
N LEU A 177 -2.19 -11.25 -3.41
CA LEU A 177 -2.69 -10.02 -4.00
C LEU A 177 -2.13 -8.82 -3.24
N LEU A 178 -1.40 -7.98 -3.95
CA LEU A 178 -0.83 -6.75 -3.42
C LEU A 178 -1.67 -5.56 -3.88
N LEU A 179 -2.17 -4.77 -2.94
CA LEU A 179 -2.99 -3.59 -3.18
C LEU A 179 -2.23 -2.35 -2.71
N ASP A 180 -1.95 -1.42 -3.63
CA ASP A 180 -1.24 -0.18 -3.30
C ASP A 180 -2.24 0.99 -3.25
N GLU A 181 -2.68 1.35 -2.05
CA GLU A 181 -3.68 2.40 -1.77
C GLU A 181 -4.96 2.28 -2.63
N PRO A 182 -5.67 1.13 -2.60
CA PRO A 182 -6.73 0.83 -3.56
C PRO A 182 -7.97 1.71 -3.43
N PHE A 183 -8.14 2.42 -2.32
CA PHE A 183 -9.33 3.24 -2.04
C PHE A 183 -9.12 4.73 -2.34
N THR A 184 -7.92 5.14 -2.74
CA THR A 184 -7.63 6.56 -3.04
C THR A 184 -8.48 7.08 -4.20
N GLY A 185 -9.31 8.10 -3.94
CA GLY A 185 -10.20 8.69 -4.92
C GLY A 185 -11.33 7.78 -5.38
N VAL A 186 -11.78 6.87 -4.51
CA VAL A 186 -12.94 6.00 -4.70
C VAL A 186 -14.06 6.46 -3.76
N ASP A 187 -15.30 6.48 -4.25
CA ASP A 187 -16.47 6.81 -3.43
C ASP A 187 -16.80 5.69 -2.43
N ALA A 188 -17.50 6.03 -1.34
CA ALA A 188 -17.80 5.12 -0.25
C ALA A 188 -18.60 3.85 -0.69
N PRO A 189 -19.60 3.92 -1.57
CA PRO A 189 -20.29 2.71 -2.05
C PRO A 189 -19.36 1.77 -2.81
N THR A 190 -18.49 2.31 -3.67
CA THR A 190 -17.50 1.51 -4.42
C THR A 190 -16.45 0.92 -3.48
N GLN A 191 -15.98 1.67 -2.47
CA GLN A 191 -15.07 1.18 -1.45
C GLN A 191 -15.66 0.00 -0.69
N SER A 192 -16.92 0.10 -0.24
CA SER A 192 -17.61 -0.98 0.47
C SER A 192 -17.72 -2.24 -0.39
N ALA A 193 -18.11 -2.10 -1.68
CA ALA A 193 -18.20 -3.23 -2.60
C ALA A 193 -16.83 -3.90 -2.87
N LEU A 194 -15.76 -3.12 -3.00
CA LEU A 194 -14.41 -3.65 -3.15
C LEU A 194 -13.91 -4.34 -1.89
N THR A 195 -14.22 -3.78 -0.71
CA THR A 195 -13.86 -4.40 0.57
C THR A 195 -14.50 -5.76 0.73
N GLU A 196 -15.79 -5.88 0.40
CA GLU A 196 -16.49 -7.17 0.44
C GLU A 196 -15.88 -8.18 -0.53
N LEU A 197 -15.53 -7.75 -1.74
CA LEU A 197 -14.84 -8.60 -2.71
C LEU A 197 -13.45 -9.04 -2.19
N TYR A 198 -12.70 -8.18 -1.54
CA TYR A 198 -11.40 -8.55 -0.94
C TYR A 198 -11.57 -9.56 0.18
N ARG A 199 -12.58 -9.42 1.05
CA ARG A 199 -12.90 -10.40 2.09
C ARG A 199 -13.29 -11.76 1.51
N GLN A 200 -14.11 -11.77 0.46
CA GLN A 200 -14.47 -12.98 -0.25
C GLN A 200 -13.24 -13.67 -0.85
N LEU A 201 -12.35 -12.93 -1.51
CA LEU A 201 -11.09 -13.45 -2.05
C LEU A 201 -10.21 -14.07 -0.96
N ALA A 202 -10.11 -13.41 0.20
CA ALA A 202 -9.37 -13.92 1.34
C ALA A 202 -10.01 -15.22 1.88
N GLY A 203 -11.34 -15.27 2.00
CA GLY A 203 -12.08 -16.48 2.37
C GLY A 203 -11.90 -17.65 1.40
N GLU A 204 -11.61 -17.40 0.14
CA GLU A 204 -11.26 -18.38 -0.89
C GLU A 204 -9.77 -18.79 -0.85
N GLY A 205 -8.99 -18.26 0.09
CA GLY A 205 -7.57 -18.60 0.29
C GLY A 205 -6.56 -17.69 -0.40
N VAL A 206 -6.99 -16.59 -1.05
CA VAL A 206 -6.07 -15.57 -1.58
C VAL A 206 -5.53 -14.73 -0.43
N THR A 207 -4.22 -14.69 -0.26
CA THR A 207 -3.60 -13.81 0.74
C THR A 207 -3.53 -12.38 0.20
N ILE A 208 -3.95 -11.40 0.99
CA ILE A 208 -4.01 -9.99 0.57
C ILE A 208 -3.15 -9.13 1.47
N LEU A 209 -2.26 -8.33 0.87
CA LEU A 209 -1.50 -7.28 1.54
C LEU A 209 -1.88 -5.93 0.95
N MET A 210 -2.58 -5.11 1.73
CA MET A 210 -3.09 -3.81 1.32
C MET A 210 -2.32 -2.68 1.98
N SER A 211 -1.58 -1.89 1.21
CA SER A 211 -1.01 -0.64 1.73
C SER A 211 -2.09 0.43 1.81
N THR A 212 -2.14 1.13 2.93
CA THR A 212 -3.06 2.26 3.11
C THR A 212 -2.53 3.24 4.16
N HIS A 213 -3.00 4.48 4.10
CA HIS A 213 -2.84 5.49 5.15
C HIS A 213 -4.18 5.74 5.87
N ASP A 214 -5.28 5.17 5.38
CA ASP A 214 -6.60 5.23 6.01
C ASP A 214 -6.72 4.12 7.07
N ILE A 215 -6.61 4.55 8.33
CA ILE A 215 -6.61 3.67 9.50
C ILE A 215 -7.98 3.03 9.69
N VAL A 216 -9.05 3.82 9.51
CA VAL A 216 -10.42 3.34 9.72
C VAL A 216 -10.76 2.27 8.69
N ALA A 217 -10.51 2.55 7.42
CA ALA A 217 -10.72 1.58 6.36
C ALA A 217 -9.87 0.30 6.55
N ALA A 218 -8.65 0.42 7.07
CA ALA A 218 -7.80 -0.73 7.36
C ALA A 218 -8.36 -1.58 8.50
N GLN A 219 -8.78 -0.96 9.61
CA GLN A 219 -9.38 -1.67 10.75
C GLN A 219 -10.68 -2.40 10.38
N GLU A 220 -11.53 -1.73 9.61
CA GLU A 220 -12.80 -2.32 9.17
C GLU A 220 -12.60 -3.46 8.16
N SER A 221 -11.57 -3.39 7.31
CA SER A 221 -11.40 -4.31 6.18
C SER A 221 -10.51 -5.51 6.49
N CYS A 222 -9.46 -5.32 7.28
CA CYS A 222 -8.39 -6.29 7.45
C CYS A 222 -8.54 -7.10 8.73
N SER A 223 -8.09 -8.35 8.71
CA SER A 223 -8.02 -9.21 9.91
C SER A 223 -6.80 -8.92 10.78
N ARG A 224 -5.72 -8.40 10.17
CA ARG A 224 -4.44 -8.12 10.82
C ARG A 224 -3.86 -6.81 10.28
N LEU A 225 -3.19 -6.05 11.14
CA LEU A 225 -2.53 -4.81 10.80
C LEU A 225 -1.03 -4.93 11.06
N CYS A 226 -0.25 -4.47 10.08
CA CYS A 226 1.21 -4.38 10.15
C CYS A 226 1.64 -2.94 9.92
N GLY A 227 2.58 -2.43 10.70
CA GLY A 227 3.05 -1.06 10.59
C GLY A 227 4.51 -0.98 10.17
N VAL A 228 4.81 -0.11 9.20
CA VAL A 228 6.15 0.10 8.66
C VAL A 228 6.67 1.49 9.03
N ARG A 229 7.88 1.52 9.61
CA ARG A 229 8.71 2.72 9.85
C ARG A 229 10.17 2.39 9.55
N GLY A 230 10.44 2.01 8.30
CA GLY A 230 11.75 1.47 7.94
C GLY A 230 11.96 0.02 8.38
N SER A 231 11.37 -0.41 9.49
CA SER A 231 11.26 -1.79 9.98
C SER A 231 9.81 -2.12 10.27
N LEU A 232 9.51 -3.39 10.59
CA LEU A 232 8.21 -3.77 11.15
C LEU A 232 8.16 -3.28 12.59
N SER A 233 7.21 -2.41 12.91
CA SER A 233 7.11 -1.77 14.24
C SER A 233 5.72 -1.87 14.86
N LEU A 234 4.77 -2.46 14.15
CA LEU A 234 3.43 -2.82 14.63
C LEU A 234 3.02 -4.10 13.91
N ASP A 235 2.49 -5.07 14.64
CA ASP A 235 1.97 -6.32 14.09
C ASP A 235 0.99 -6.95 15.09
N GLY A 236 -0.24 -7.19 14.66
CA GLY A 236 -1.29 -7.77 15.49
C GLY A 236 -2.63 -7.84 14.77
N LYS A 237 -3.64 -8.43 15.44
CA LYS A 237 -5.00 -8.44 14.91
C LYS A 237 -5.56 -7.01 14.85
N ALA A 238 -6.41 -6.72 13.87
CA ALA A 238 -6.99 -5.38 13.72
C ALA A 238 -7.82 -4.97 14.94
N GLU A 239 -8.49 -5.93 15.59
CA GLU A 239 -9.31 -5.74 16.80
C GLU A 239 -8.52 -5.39 18.07
N ASP A 240 -7.22 -5.72 18.12
CA ASP A 240 -6.35 -5.47 19.26
C ASP A 240 -5.92 -4.00 19.38
N PHE A 241 -6.16 -3.19 18.37
CA PHE A 241 -5.74 -1.79 18.32
C PHE A 241 -6.93 -0.84 18.38
N SER A 242 -6.88 0.20 19.22
CA SER A 242 -7.83 1.29 19.13
C SER A 242 -7.49 2.24 17.97
N PRO A 243 -8.48 2.91 17.34
CA PRO A 243 -8.22 3.91 16.31
C PRO A 243 -7.25 5.01 16.77
N GLN A 244 -7.34 5.42 18.04
CA GLN A 244 -6.48 6.43 18.65
C GLN A 244 -5.02 5.96 18.72
N GLN A 245 -4.80 4.70 19.11
CA GLN A 245 -3.46 4.09 19.15
C GLN A 245 -2.83 4.05 17.76
N LEU A 246 -3.58 3.61 16.75
CA LEU A 246 -3.08 3.56 15.36
C LEU A 246 -2.81 4.95 14.82
N TYR A 247 -3.68 5.92 15.11
CA TYR A 247 -3.49 7.31 14.70
C TYR A 247 -2.22 7.91 15.32
N ALA A 248 -2.05 7.78 16.64
CA ALA A 248 -0.85 8.21 17.33
C ALA A 248 0.41 7.53 16.76
N TRP A 249 0.32 6.22 16.49
CA TRP A 249 1.42 5.48 15.90
C TRP A 249 1.76 5.98 14.49
N VAL A 250 0.79 6.19 13.59
CA VAL A 250 1.05 6.67 12.22
C VAL A 250 1.68 8.06 12.22
N HIS A 251 1.25 8.96 13.12
CA HIS A 251 1.68 10.38 13.16
C HIS A 251 2.89 10.62 14.07
N GLY A 252 3.40 9.61 14.74
CA GLY A 252 4.62 9.72 15.55
C GLY A 252 4.42 10.30 16.96
N HIS A 253 3.17 10.39 17.44
CA HIS A 253 2.91 10.70 18.83
C HIS A 253 3.26 9.48 19.70
N GLU A 254 4.05 9.69 20.75
CA GLU A 254 4.25 8.66 21.78
C GLU A 254 2.90 8.47 22.48
N LEU A 255 2.45 7.22 22.57
CA LEU A 255 1.34 6.87 23.45
C LEU A 255 1.83 7.08 24.87
N GLU A 256 1.34 8.13 25.56
CA GLU A 256 1.49 8.21 26.99
C GLU A 256 0.83 6.97 27.59
N GLY A 257 1.66 6.10 28.15
CA GLY A 257 1.19 4.90 28.84
C GLY A 257 0.25 5.33 29.97
N GLU A 258 -0.93 4.77 30.04
CA GLU A 258 -1.75 4.78 31.24
C GLU A 258 -0.94 4.11 32.38
N GLY A 259 -0.08 4.93 32.99
CA GLY A 259 0.62 4.59 34.25
C GLY A 259 -0.37 4.76 35.39
N GLU A 260 -0.58 3.70 36.12
CA GLU A 260 -1.31 3.60 37.38
C GLU A 260 -1.25 4.89 38.20
N SER A 261 -2.41 5.51 38.42
CA SER A 261 -2.59 6.51 39.47
C SER A 261 -2.66 5.83 40.83
N THR A 262 -1.51 5.63 41.49
CA THR A 262 -1.49 5.51 42.96
C THR A 262 -1.29 6.91 43.53
N GLY A 263 -2.33 7.39 44.18
CA GLY A 263 -2.35 8.70 44.85
C GLY A 263 -1.34 8.79 45.98
N LYS A 264 -0.83 10.01 46.15
CA LYS A 264 -0.70 10.67 47.49
C LYS A 264 -0.47 12.16 47.28
N GLY A 265 -1.27 12.91 48.05
CA GLY A 265 -1.43 14.34 47.98
C GLY A 265 -0.22 15.16 48.47
N GLY A 266 -0.35 16.47 48.24
CA GLY A 266 0.40 17.47 48.99
C GLY A 266 0.76 18.73 48.22
N ASN A 267 -0.11 19.73 48.32
CA ASN A 267 0.15 21.14 48.60
C ASN A 267 0.70 22.12 47.54
N ALA A 268 -0.12 23.10 47.33
CA ALA A 268 0.00 24.51 47.00
C ALA A 268 1.33 25.13 46.56
N GLY A 269 1.25 25.94 45.50
CA GLY A 269 2.29 26.91 45.10
C GLY A 269 1.89 27.69 43.83
N THR A 270 1.21 28.81 44.06
CA THR A 270 0.96 30.03 43.25
C THR A 270 1.74 30.23 41.96
N SER A 271 0.96 30.73 40.99
CA SER A 271 1.26 31.35 39.68
C SER A 271 2.47 32.33 39.63
N PRO A 272 2.95 32.74 38.46
CA PRO A 272 2.20 33.66 37.57
C PRO A 272 2.37 33.45 36.04
N SER A 273 1.34 33.89 35.33
CA SER A 273 1.27 34.04 33.87
C SER A 273 2.27 35.10 33.33
N PRO A 274 2.81 34.92 32.13
CA PRO A 274 3.38 36.04 31.39
C PRO A 274 2.40 36.60 30.35
N LYS A 275 2.38 37.91 30.33
CA LYS A 275 1.58 38.81 29.50
C LYS A 275 1.94 38.73 28.02
N ILE A 276 0.90 38.77 27.19
CA ILE A 276 0.95 39.03 25.75
C ILE A 276 1.31 40.50 25.53
N GLY A 277 2.38 40.77 24.79
CA GLY A 277 2.72 42.07 24.24
C GLY A 277 2.59 42.08 22.73
N VAL A 278 1.64 42.91 22.22
CA VAL A 278 1.52 43.29 20.81
C VAL A 278 2.38 44.51 20.59
N PRO A 279 3.14 44.67 19.51
CA PRO A 279 3.50 45.97 18.96
C PRO A 279 2.83 46.20 17.61
N GLY A 280 2.31 47.42 17.49
CA GLY A 280 1.55 47.96 16.38
C GLY A 280 2.35 48.28 15.12
N ALA A 281 1.57 48.63 14.14
CA ALA A 281 1.88 49.07 12.79
C ALA A 281 2.56 50.44 12.76
N ASP A 282 3.36 50.66 11.70
CA ASP A 282 3.57 51.83 10.86
C ASP A 282 4.72 51.50 9.91
N GLY A 283 4.63 51.50 8.61
CA GLY A 283 4.39 52.68 7.79
C GLY A 283 5.54 52.75 6.77
N ASP A 284 5.17 52.76 5.51
CA ASP A 284 5.70 53.52 4.38
C ASP A 284 6.78 52.96 3.43
N SER A 285 6.31 52.73 2.24
CA SER A 285 6.69 53.21 0.87
C SER A 285 8.05 52.87 0.26
N THR A 286 7.88 52.55 -1.01
CA THR A 286 8.66 52.85 -2.22
C THR A 286 9.73 51.85 -2.74
N GLY A 287 9.56 51.54 -4.03
CA GLY A 287 10.67 51.36 -4.92
C GLY A 287 10.73 50.06 -5.72
N GLY A 288 10.20 50.11 -6.92
CA GLY A 288 10.23 49.06 -7.95
C GLY A 288 11.58 48.59 -8.41
N THR A 289 11.58 47.45 -9.03
CA THR A 289 12.22 47.26 -10.36
C THR A 289 11.87 45.87 -10.95
N ARG A 290 11.43 45.85 -12.17
CA ARG A 290 11.21 44.68 -13.07
C ARG A 290 12.54 44.08 -13.46
N GLN A 291 12.60 42.74 -13.56
CA GLN A 291 13.42 41.93 -14.47
C GLN A 291 13.11 40.49 -14.08
N GLY A 292 12.68 39.56 -14.95
CA GLY A 292 13.06 39.15 -16.24
C GLY A 292 12.84 37.64 -16.23
N HIS A 293 11.81 37.12 -16.96
CA HIS A 293 11.58 35.69 -17.18
C HIS A 293 12.69 35.13 -18.09
N PRO A 294 13.21 33.94 -17.88
CA PRO A 294 13.74 33.13 -18.96
C PRO A 294 12.77 32.03 -19.38
N ALA A 295 12.69 31.92 -20.70
CA ALA A 295 11.83 31.10 -21.52
C ALA A 295 11.93 29.59 -21.24
N GLY A 296 10.80 28.90 -21.41
CA GLY A 296 10.66 27.45 -21.38
C GLY A 296 11.40 26.77 -22.52
N HIS A 297 12.10 25.70 -22.16
CA HIS A 297 12.69 24.77 -23.12
C HIS A 297 11.60 23.77 -23.54
N ARG A 298 11.21 23.82 -24.81
CA ARG A 298 10.37 22.79 -25.46
C ARG A 298 11.27 21.63 -25.86
N ILE A 299 10.99 20.46 -25.29
CA ILE A 299 11.60 19.20 -25.71
C ILE A 299 10.87 18.72 -26.98
N THR A 300 11.63 18.45 -28.04
CA THR A 300 11.15 17.95 -29.32
C THR A 300 11.10 16.42 -29.35
N PRO A 301 10.24 15.79 -30.21
CA PRO A 301 9.96 14.35 -30.20
C PRO A 301 11.09 13.41 -30.64
N GLN A 302 12.31 13.88 -30.81
CA GLN A 302 13.45 13.06 -31.31
C GLN A 302 14.40 12.54 -30.21
N GLU A 303 14.17 12.83 -28.93
CA GLU A 303 15.06 12.39 -27.83
C GLU A 303 14.52 11.18 -27.03
N VAL A 304 13.55 10.44 -27.53
CA VAL A 304 12.96 9.25 -26.87
C VAL A 304 13.31 7.94 -27.59
N ALA A 305 14.33 7.93 -28.45
CA ALA A 305 14.81 6.72 -29.12
C ALA A 305 16.32 6.57 -28.96
N ALA A 306 16.76 6.25 -27.74
CA ALA A 306 18.09 5.66 -27.44
C ALA A 306 18.00 4.80 -26.18
#